data_0ed425e2257664d60b302f34751a3c68
#
_entry.id   0ed425e2257664d60b302f34751a3c68
#
_cell.length_a   1.000
_cell.length_b   1.000
_cell.length_c   1.000
_cell.angle_alpha   90.00
_cell.angle_beta   90.00
_cell.angle_gamma   90.00
#
_symmetry.space_group_name_H-M   'P 1'
#
loop_
_entity.id
_entity.type
_entity.pdbx_description
1 polymer ?
#
loop_
_entity_poly.entity_id
_entity_poly.type
_entity_poly.pdbx_seq_one_letter_code
_entity_poly.pdbx_strand_id
1 'polypeptide(L)'
;MKQAMIFAAGLGTRLRPLTDTMPKALVKVGGVTLLDRTIQRLHQYGYSRFVVNVHHFSQQIIDHIAQNDLYSRMVQISDESDELLETGGGLKKAARLFDEGEPVLIHNVDILDNVDYDWFRRQHLDEEDAVLLVSRRPTKRYLLFDNAMRLMGWVNIETGELRSPYDWVKNPDSAVLDVENYHLNLMRGTTEIELNLFAFSGIHSFSPRLFPLMNRFPDRFPIIDFYLQTCHRTRIYGCQKDDLRLLDVGKLDSLEVAEKFLTFTI
;
A
#
# COMPACT_ATOMS: atom_id res chain seq x y z
N MET A 1 -9.03 -15.97 10.52
CA MET A 1 -9.77 -14.69 10.78
C MET A 1 -9.21 -13.65 9.84
N LYS A 2 -10.05 -12.90 9.06
CA LYS A 2 -9.52 -11.87 8.15
C LYS A 2 -8.87 -10.75 8.97
N GLN A 3 -7.64 -10.40 8.62
CA GLN A 3 -6.85 -9.41 9.33
C GLN A 3 -6.31 -8.33 8.39
N ALA A 4 -6.18 -7.10 8.91
CA ALA A 4 -5.71 -5.97 8.14
C ALA A 4 -4.77 -5.07 8.94
N MET A 5 -3.82 -4.44 8.25
CA MET A 5 -3.05 -3.32 8.76
C MET A 5 -3.49 -2.02 8.07
N ILE A 6 -3.72 -1.00 8.86
CA ILE A 6 -4.04 0.35 8.36
C ILE A 6 -2.86 1.27 8.70
N PHE A 7 -2.20 1.80 7.67
CA PHE A 7 -1.12 2.75 7.85
C PHE A 7 -1.67 4.14 8.18
N ALA A 8 -1.53 4.54 9.45
CA ALA A 8 -2.01 5.81 9.99
C ALA A 8 -0.91 6.69 10.60
N ALA A 9 0.37 6.25 10.58
CA ALA A 9 1.50 6.97 11.17
C ALA A 9 2.01 8.17 10.35
N GLY A 10 1.42 8.45 9.19
CA GLY A 10 1.87 9.52 8.30
C GLY A 10 1.70 10.92 8.88
N LEU A 11 2.69 11.81 8.65
CA LEU A 11 2.71 13.19 9.17
C LEU A 11 1.63 14.11 8.55
N GLY A 12 1.05 13.75 7.41
CA GLY A 12 -0.01 14.53 6.77
C GLY A 12 0.36 15.94 6.33
N THR A 13 1.64 16.25 6.13
CA THR A 13 2.16 17.63 5.88
C THR A 13 1.48 18.37 4.74
N ARG A 14 0.98 17.65 3.73
CA ARG A 14 0.28 18.22 2.57
C ARG A 14 -1.17 18.64 2.84
N LEU A 15 -1.72 18.25 4.02
CA LEU A 15 -3.06 18.61 4.49
C LEU A 15 -3.05 19.78 5.49
N ARG A 16 -1.90 20.41 5.72
CA ARG A 16 -1.83 21.61 6.56
C ARG A 16 -2.75 22.73 6.00
N PRO A 17 -3.43 23.49 6.89
CA PRO A 17 -3.26 23.57 8.35
C PRO A 17 -4.07 22.53 9.15
N LEU A 18 -4.93 21.67 8.55
CA LEU A 18 -5.75 20.70 9.28
C LEU A 18 -4.91 19.76 10.15
N THR A 19 -3.79 19.29 9.61
CA THR A 19 -2.88 18.37 10.30
C THR A 19 -1.88 19.03 11.22
N ASP A 20 -2.00 20.31 11.49
CA ASP A 20 -1.22 20.99 12.54
C ASP A 20 -1.75 20.68 13.95
N THR A 21 -3.00 20.24 14.07
CA THR A 21 -3.68 19.98 15.34
C THR A 21 -4.25 18.57 15.48
N MET A 22 -4.30 17.78 14.41
CA MET A 22 -4.83 16.42 14.41
C MET A 22 -4.07 15.51 13.44
N PRO A 23 -4.04 14.18 13.67
CA PRO A 23 -3.45 13.24 12.72
C PRO A 23 -4.30 13.14 11.47
N LYS A 24 -3.65 12.90 10.32
CA LYS A 24 -4.32 12.71 9.02
C LYS A 24 -5.44 11.67 9.09
N ALA A 25 -5.26 10.59 9.84
CA ALA A 25 -6.24 9.51 10.00
C ALA A 25 -7.59 9.98 10.57
N LEU A 26 -7.60 11.08 11.33
CA LEU A 26 -8.82 11.64 11.92
C LEU A 26 -9.42 12.80 11.11
N VAL A 27 -8.83 13.17 9.97
CA VAL A 27 -9.45 14.11 9.03
C VAL A 27 -10.75 13.52 8.51
N LYS A 28 -11.80 14.35 8.47
CA LYS A 28 -13.14 13.92 8.07
C LYS A 28 -13.40 14.22 6.59
N VAL A 29 -14.03 13.26 5.92
CA VAL A 29 -14.61 13.40 4.58
C VAL A 29 -16.08 13.01 4.68
N GLY A 30 -16.98 13.90 4.33
CA GLY A 30 -18.42 13.65 4.48
C GLY A 30 -18.81 13.34 5.93
N GLY A 31 -18.20 14.02 6.92
CA GLY A 31 -18.49 13.85 8.34
C GLY A 31 -17.87 12.64 9.04
N VAL A 32 -17.26 11.69 8.30
CA VAL A 32 -16.66 10.45 8.83
C VAL A 32 -15.13 10.53 8.70
N THR A 33 -14.37 10.13 9.72
CA THR A 33 -12.91 10.13 9.67
C THR A 33 -12.40 9.14 8.64
N LEU A 34 -11.21 9.39 8.09
CA LEU A 34 -10.57 8.45 7.15
C LEU A 34 -10.35 7.08 7.81
N LEU A 35 -9.97 7.06 9.08
CA LEU A 35 -9.77 5.82 9.85
C LEU A 35 -11.08 5.05 10.03
N ASP A 36 -12.15 5.71 10.47
CA ASP A 36 -13.46 5.06 10.65
C ASP A 36 -13.96 4.48 9.33
N ARG A 37 -13.83 5.25 8.26
CA ARG A 37 -14.25 4.84 6.92
C ARG A 37 -13.53 3.57 6.47
N THR A 38 -12.21 3.51 6.67
CA THR A 38 -11.41 2.35 6.31
C THR A 38 -11.79 1.14 7.17
N ILE A 39 -11.89 1.30 8.50
CA ILE A 39 -12.27 0.20 9.40
C ILE A 39 -13.68 -0.31 9.08
N GLN A 40 -14.67 0.57 8.98
CA GLN A 40 -16.05 0.20 8.70
C GLN A 40 -16.20 -0.53 7.38
N ARG A 41 -15.54 -0.02 6.31
CA ARG A 41 -15.56 -0.65 5.00
C ARG A 41 -14.95 -2.05 5.04
N LEU A 42 -13.77 -2.20 5.60
CA LEU A 42 -13.14 -3.53 5.70
C LEU A 42 -13.92 -4.48 6.61
N HIS A 43 -14.54 -3.95 7.67
CA HIS A 43 -15.39 -4.74 8.55
C HIS A 43 -16.62 -5.31 7.82
N GLN A 44 -17.22 -4.55 6.90
CA GLN A 44 -18.33 -5.03 6.05
C GLN A 44 -17.92 -6.25 5.18
N TYR A 45 -16.63 -6.37 4.82
CA TYR A 45 -16.05 -7.53 4.13
C TYR A 45 -15.56 -8.64 5.09
N GLY A 46 -15.93 -8.55 6.38
CA GLY A 46 -15.64 -9.57 7.40
C GLY A 46 -14.23 -9.51 7.98
N TYR A 47 -13.48 -8.40 7.79
CA TYR A 47 -12.26 -8.18 8.55
C TYR A 47 -12.63 -7.86 9.99
N SER A 48 -12.01 -8.55 10.94
CA SER A 48 -12.34 -8.44 12.36
C SER A 48 -11.12 -8.29 13.27
N ARG A 49 -9.92 -8.29 12.69
CA ARG A 49 -8.68 -7.98 13.38
C ARG A 49 -7.95 -6.88 12.61
N PHE A 50 -7.72 -5.76 13.26
CA PHE A 50 -7.03 -4.62 12.69
C PHE A 50 -5.78 -4.28 13.49
N VAL A 51 -4.71 -3.93 12.82
CA VAL A 51 -3.55 -3.28 13.41
C VAL A 51 -3.45 -1.89 12.81
N VAL A 52 -3.41 -0.87 13.66
CA VAL A 52 -3.26 0.53 13.26
C VAL A 52 -1.93 1.03 13.79
N ASN A 53 -1.01 1.43 12.90
CA ASN A 53 0.22 2.07 13.36
C ASN A 53 -0.02 3.57 13.61
N VAL A 54 0.59 4.09 14.65
CA VAL A 54 0.42 5.48 15.09
C VAL A 54 1.78 6.13 15.34
N HIS A 55 1.92 7.42 15.01
CA HIS A 55 3.12 8.21 15.28
C HIS A 55 2.74 9.63 15.68
N HIS A 56 2.51 10.52 14.69
CA HIS A 56 2.19 11.92 14.92
C HIS A 56 0.77 12.05 15.51
N PHE A 57 0.62 12.75 16.64
CA PHE A 57 -0.63 12.81 17.42
C PHE A 57 -1.19 11.41 17.77
N SER A 58 -0.31 10.46 18.10
CA SER A 58 -0.67 9.07 18.38
C SER A 58 -1.78 8.95 19.41
N GLN A 59 -1.74 9.75 20.50
CA GLN A 59 -2.74 9.71 21.57
C GLN A 59 -4.15 10.01 21.07
N GLN A 60 -4.31 10.93 20.10
CA GLN A 60 -5.64 11.23 19.55
C GLN A 60 -6.24 10.02 18.81
N ILE A 61 -5.42 9.25 18.08
CA ILE A 61 -5.87 8.02 17.40
C ILE A 61 -6.21 6.94 18.44
N ILE A 62 -5.37 6.78 19.46
CA ILE A 62 -5.58 5.82 20.55
C ILE A 62 -6.89 6.11 21.28
N ASP A 63 -7.10 7.38 21.65
CA ASP A 63 -8.33 7.81 22.35
C ASP A 63 -9.57 7.62 21.47
N HIS A 64 -9.47 7.94 20.18
CA HIS A 64 -10.55 7.74 19.21
C HIS A 64 -10.97 6.26 19.11
N ILE A 65 -9.99 5.35 19.04
CA ILE A 65 -10.24 3.90 19.01
C ILE A 65 -10.84 3.42 20.35
N ALA A 66 -10.30 3.89 21.47
CA ALA A 66 -10.75 3.47 22.80
C ALA A 66 -12.18 3.93 23.13
N GLN A 67 -12.63 5.06 22.58
CA GLN A 67 -14.00 5.58 22.75
C GLN A 67 -15.07 4.79 21.97
N ASN A 68 -14.69 3.92 21.07
CA ASN A 68 -15.59 3.09 20.29
C ASN A 68 -15.53 1.63 20.76
N ASP A 69 -16.60 1.13 21.35
CA ASP A 69 -16.67 -0.24 21.91
C ASP A 69 -16.37 -1.34 20.89
N LEU A 70 -16.71 -1.15 19.61
CA LEU A 70 -16.40 -2.11 18.55
C LEU A 70 -14.90 -2.06 18.23
N TYR A 71 -14.34 -0.88 18.08
CA TYR A 71 -12.91 -0.72 17.70
C TYR A 71 -11.99 -1.19 18.82
N SER A 72 -12.33 -0.91 20.10
CA SER A 72 -11.54 -1.33 21.26
C SER A 72 -11.34 -2.86 21.34
N ARG A 73 -12.25 -3.64 20.72
CA ARG A 73 -12.17 -5.11 20.64
C ARG A 73 -11.47 -5.63 19.40
N MET A 74 -11.46 -4.85 18.31
CA MET A 74 -11.00 -5.30 16.99
C MET A 74 -9.64 -4.72 16.61
N VAL A 75 -9.24 -3.57 17.17
CA VAL A 75 -8.07 -2.81 16.78
C VAL A 75 -6.96 -2.95 17.82
N GLN A 76 -5.79 -3.35 17.36
CA GLN A 76 -4.55 -3.30 18.12
C GLN A 76 -3.67 -2.15 17.62
N ILE A 77 -2.99 -1.47 18.52
CA ILE A 77 -2.12 -0.34 18.21
C ILE A 77 -0.68 -0.84 18.02
N SER A 78 -0.05 -0.44 16.90
CA SER A 78 1.40 -0.50 16.72
C SER A 78 1.97 0.89 16.91
N ASP A 79 2.49 1.16 18.11
CA ASP A 79 2.95 2.50 18.48
C ASP A 79 4.36 2.78 17.94
N GLU A 80 4.47 3.80 17.09
CA GLU A 80 5.72 4.31 16.49
C GLU A 80 6.03 5.74 17.00
N SER A 81 5.51 6.14 18.16
CA SER A 81 5.63 7.51 18.68
C SER A 81 7.09 7.97 18.84
N ASP A 82 8.00 7.04 19.14
CA ASP A 82 9.43 7.32 19.30
C ASP A 82 10.13 7.62 17.97
N GLU A 83 9.75 6.93 16.90
CA GLU A 83 10.37 7.07 15.59
C GLU A 83 9.41 6.65 14.47
N LEU A 84 9.32 7.47 13.42
CA LEU A 84 8.56 7.14 12.21
C LEU A 84 9.30 6.08 11.39
N LEU A 85 8.75 4.86 11.32
CA LEU A 85 9.42 3.71 10.73
C LEU A 85 9.19 3.54 9.22
N GLU A 86 8.37 4.39 8.60
CA GLU A 86 7.87 4.23 7.25
C GLU A 86 7.04 2.94 7.08
N THR A 87 6.59 2.63 5.85
CA THR A 87 5.62 1.55 5.64
C THR A 87 6.19 0.15 5.85
N GLY A 88 7.44 -0.08 5.50
CA GLY A 88 8.09 -1.39 5.71
C GLY A 88 8.50 -1.62 7.16
N GLY A 89 9.10 -0.62 7.80
CA GLY A 89 9.47 -0.70 9.20
C GLY A 89 8.25 -0.80 10.13
N GLY A 90 7.18 -0.04 9.83
CA GLY A 90 5.91 -0.13 10.55
C GLY A 90 5.29 -1.53 10.47
N LEU A 91 5.27 -2.14 9.27
CA LEU A 91 4.81 -3.51 9.11
C LEU A 91 5.70 -4.52 9.85
N LYS A 92 7.04 -4.37 9.79
CA LYS A 92 8.00 -5.18 10.54
C LYS A 92 7.73 -5.11 12.04
N LYS A 93 7.53 -3.91 12.61
CA LYS A 93 7.22 -3.71 14.02
C LYS A 93 5.90 -4.38 14.44
N ALA A 94 4.90 -4.30 13.56
CA ALA A 94 3.58 -4.88 13.79
C ALA A 94 3.52 -6.41 13.63
N ALA A 95 4.56 -7.06 13.11
CA ALA A 95 4.54 -8.49 12.72
C ALA A 95 3.96 -9.41 13.78
N ARG A 96 4.31 -9.22 15.08
CA ARG A 96 3.86 -10.02 16.21
C ARG A 96 2.36 -9.89 16.53
N LEU A 97 1.68 -8.91 15.94
CA LEU A 97 0.25 -8.63 16.16
C LEU A 97 -0.64 -9.35 15.16
N PHE A 98 -0.07 -10.09 14.20
CA PHE A 98 -0.79 -10.82 13.18
C PHE A 98 -0.76 -12.33 13.40
N ASP A 99 -1.81 -13.01 12.94
CA ASP A 99 -1.86 -14.47 12.88
C ASP A 99 -1.06 -14.98 11.69
N GLU A 100 -0.32 -16.08 11.86
CA GLU A 100 0.56 -16.64 10.83
C GLU A 100 -0.19 -17.32 9.67
N GLY A 101 -1.41 -17.77 9.91
CA GLY A 101 -2.18 -18.61 8.97
C GLY A 101 -2.97 -17.83 7.91
N GLU A 102 -3.04 -16.52 7.99
CA GLU A 102 -3.86 -15.71 7.07
C GLU A 102 -3.06 -14.53 6.51
N PRO A 103 -3.18 -14.22 5.22
CA PRO A 103 -2.60 -13.00 4.67
C PRO A 103 -3.12 -11.74 5.36
N VAL A 104 -2.23 -10.75 5.51
CA VAL A 104 -2.57 -9.44 6.03
C VAL A 104 -2.96 -8.53 4.88
N LEU A 105 -4.17 -8.01 4.86
CA LEU A 105 -4.51 -6.89 3.98
C LEU A 105 -3.86 -5.61 4.52
N ILE A 106 -3.10 -4.92 3.70
CA ILE A 106 -2.47 -3.66 4.06
C ILE A 106 -3.13 -2.53 3.28
N HIS A 107 -3.50 -1.47 4.00
CA HIS A 107 -4.25 -0.35 3.46
C HIS A 107 -3.72 0.99 3.99
N ASN A 108 -3.44 1.94 3.12
CA ASN A 108 -3.13 3.29 3.56
C ASN A 108 -4.43 4.00 3.98
N VAL A 109 -4.46 4.62 5.15
CA VAL A 109 -5.66 5.26 5.72
C VAL A 109 -6.26 6.37 4.85
N ASP A 110 -5.43 6.96 3.97
CA ASP A 110 -5.79 8.09 3.11
C ASP A 110 -6.30 7.70 1.72
N ILE A 111 -6.47 6.43 1.46
CA ILE A 111 -6.98 5.95 0.18
C ILE A 111 -8.48 5.70 0.28
N LEU A 112 -9.23 6.33 -0.62
CA LEU A 112 -10.62 5.98 -0.92
C LEU A 112 -10.64 5.17 -2.22
N ASP A 113 -11.44 4.10 -2.27
CA ASP A 113 -11.43 3.15 -3.36
C ASP A 113 -12.81 2.49 -3.60
N ASN A 114 -12.92 1.77 -4.74
CA ASN A 114 -14.07 0.93 -5.10
C ASN A 114 -13.76 -0.57 -5.08
N VAL A 115 -12.77 -1.00 -4.29
CA VAL A 115 -12.33 -2.39 -4.27
C VAL A 115 -13.38 -3.29 -3.64
N ASP A 116 -13.73 -4.37 -4.32
CA ASP A 116 -14.34 -5.55 -3.70
C ASP A 116 -13.23 -6.35 -3.01
N TYR A 117 -13.18 -6.26 -1.67
CA TYR A 117 -12.11 -6.90 -0.89
C TYR A 117 -12.25 -8.42 -0.82
N ASP A 118 -13.43 -8.99 -1.09
CA ASP A 118 -13.57 -10.43 -1.26
C ASP A 118 -12.98 -10.89 -2.59
N TRP A 119 -13.20 -10.13 -3.65
CA TRP A 119 -12.52 -10.38 -4.93
C TRP A 119 -11.00 -10.26 -4.77
N PHE A 120 -10.50 -9.17 -4.16
CA PHE A 120 -9.06 -8.95 -4.00
C PHE A 120 -8.41 -10.04 -3.15
N ARG A 121 -9.06 -10.49 -2.07
CA ARG A 121 -8.56 -11.59 -1.23
C ARG A 121 -8.39 -12.89 -2.03
N ARG A 122 -9.31 -13.19 -2.94
CA ARG A 122 -9.22 -14.37 -3.81
C ARG A 122 -8.08 -14.31 -4.83
N GLN A 123 -7.49 -13.12 -5.07
CA GLN A 123 -6.31 -12.99 -5.93
C GLN A 123 -5.02 -13.40 -5.23
N HIS A 124 -5.01 -13.54 -3.90
CA HIS A 124 -3.86 -14.02 -3.16
C HIS A 124 -3.94 -15.55 -3.03
N LEU A 125 -3.21 -16.24 -3.91
CA LEU A 125 -3.13 -17.70 -3.88
C LEU A 125 -2.17 -18.18 -2.78
N ASP A 126 -2.34 -19.42 -2.30
CA ASP A 126 -1.57 -19.97 -1.17
C ASP A 126 -0.05 -19.96 -1.41
N GLU A 127 0.36 -20.05 -2.67
CA GLU A 127 1.78 -20.04 -3.04
C GLU A 127 2.39 -18.64 -3.16
N GLU A 128 1.58 -17.60 -3.19
CA GLU A 128 2.04 -16.22 -3.32
C GLU A 128 2.48 -15.66 -1.98
N ASP A 129 3.50 -14.82 -2.01
CA ASP A 129 4.03 -14.16 -0.83
C ASP A 129 3.43 -12.77 -0.64
N ALA A 130 3.15 -12.06 -1.74
CA ALA A 130 2.42 -10.80 -1.73
C ALA A 130 1.69 -10.56 -3.05
N VAL A 131 0.53 -9.90 -2.96
CA VAL A 131 -0.25 -9.42 -4.11
C VAL A 131 -0.46 -7.92 -3.99
N LEU A 132 0.00 -7.17 -4.99
CA LEU A 132 -0.07 -5.72 -5.03
C LEU A 132 -1.23 -5.30 -5.93
N LEU A 133 -2.20 -4.56 -5.39
CA LEU A 133 -3.27 -4.00 -6.21
C LEU A 133 -2.72 -2.84 -7.05
N VAL A 134 -2.87 -2.96 -8.36
CA VAL A 134 -2.29 -2.03 -9.33
C VAL A 134 -3.29 -1.64 -10.41
N SER A 135 -3.04 -0.52 -11.08
CA SER A 135 -3.85 -0.07 -12.22
C SER A 135 -3.02 0.72 -13.22
N ARG A 136 -3.50 0.79 -14.46
CA ARG A 136 -2.96 1.70 -15.47
C ARG A 136 -3.55 3.09 -15.23
N ARG A 137 -2.77 3.97 -14.62
CA ARG A 137 -3.11 5.38 -14.39
C ARG A 137 -1.84 6.25 -14.43
N PRO A 138 -1.93 7.52 -14.80
CA PRO A 138 -0.78 8.41 -14.77
C PRO A 138 -0.20 8.54 -13.35
N THR A 139 1.10 8.35 -13.25
CA THR A 139 1.90 8.59 -12.04
C THR A 139 3.34 8.89 -12.43
N LYS A 140 4.13 9.38 -11.50
CA LYS A 140 5.57 9.58 -11.69
C LYS A 140 6.38 8.30 -11.42
N ARG A 141 5.80 7.33 -10.74
CA ARG A 141 6.49 6.13 -10.23
C ARG A 141 5.67 4.90 -10.55
N TYR A 142 6.26 4.01 -11.34
CA TYR A 142 5.61 2.76 -11.73
C TYR A 142 6.36 1.56 -11.17
N LEU A 143 5.60 0.53 -10.81
CA LEU A 143 6.11 -0.82 -10.64
C LEU A 143 6.19 -1.49 -12.01
N LEU A 144 7.19 -2.31 -12.22
CA LEU A 144 7.44 -3.06 -13.44
C LEU A 144 7.09 -4.52 -13.24
N PHE A 145 6.29 -5.06 -14.14
CA PHE A 145 5.86 -6.45 -14.09
C PHE A 145 6.14 -7.15 -15.43
N ASP A 146 6.46 -8.43 -15.36
CA ASP A 146 6.50 -9.28 -16.57
C ASP A 146 5.07 -9.65 -17.03
N ASN A 147 4.97 -10.41 -18.12
CA ASN A 147 3.68 -10.82 -18.68
C ASN A 147 2.87 -11.78 -17.77
N ALA A 148 3.52 -12.40 -16.79
CA ALA A 148 2.86 -13.19 -15.75
C ALA A 148 2.49 -12.36 -14.52
N MET A 149 2.59 -11.03 -14.60
CA MET A 149 2.37 -10.08 -13.51
C MET A 149 3.31 -10.26 -12.31
N ARG A 150 4.48 -10.86 -12.50
CA ARG A 150 5.50 -10.95 -11.46
C ARG A 150 6.26 -9.64 -11.34
N LEU A 151 6.51 -9.18 -10.12
CA LEU A 151 7.24 -7.94 -9.88
C LEU A 151 8.70 -8.07 -10.32
N MET A 152 9.15 -7.17 -11.20
CA MET A 152 10.48 -7.15 -11.80
C MET A 152 11.29 -5.92 -11.39
N GLY A 153 10.63 -4.80 -11.03
CA GLY A 153 11.33 -3.57 -10.72
C GLY A 153 10.41 -2.38 -10.48
N TRP A 154 11.02 -1.20 -10.54
CA TRP A 154 10.36 0.08 -10.35
C TRP A 154 11.08 1.16 -11.17
N VAL A 155 10.34 2.11 -11.70
CA VAL A 155 10.87 3.24 -12.46
C VAL A 155 10.24 4.56 -12.02
N ASN A 156 11.07 5.61 -11.92
CA ASN A 156 10.61 7.00 -11.83
C ASN A 156 10.78 7.66 -13.20
N ILE A 157 9.66 8.00 -13.83
CA ILE A 157 9.66 8.55 -15.20
C ILE A 157 10.14 10.00 -15.28
N GLU A 158 10.21 10.73 -14.15
CA GLU A 158 10.72 12.11 -14.12
C GLU A 158 12.26 12.13 -14.02
N THR A 159 12.84 11.21 -13.25
CA THR A 159 14.29 11.17 -13.01
C THR A 159 15.01 10.15 -13.87
N GLY A 160 14.28 9.22 -14.50
CA GLY A 160 14.85 8.08 -15.21
C GLY A 160 15.43 7.01 -14.27
N GLU A 161 15.26 7.14 -12.95
CA GLU A 161 15.76 6.15 -11.99
C GLU A 161 15.04 4.82 -12.17
N LEU A 162 15.83 3.76 -12.40
CA LEU A 162 15.35 2.38 -12.53
C LEU A 162 15.94 1.53 -11.40
N ARG A 163 15.07 0.82 -10.68
CA ARG A 163 15.43 -0.03 -9.53
C ARG A 163 14.91 -1.43 -9.73
N SER A 164 15.80 -2.42 -9.62
CA SER A 164 15.47 -3.83 -9.78
C SER A 164 16.54 -4.70 -9.11
N PRO A 165 16.22 -5.88 -8.59
CA PRO A 165 17.21 -6.87 -8.16
C PRO A 165 17.79 -7.65 -9.35
N TYR A 166 17.14 -7.58 -10.52
CA TYR A 166 17.59 -8.26 -11.73
C TYR A 166 18.55 -7.35 -12.47
N ASP A 167 19.80 -7.81 -12.64
CA ASP A 167 20.85 -7.03 -13.29
C ASP A 167 20.48 -6.63 -14.73
N TRP A 168 19.84 -7.54 -15.46
CA TRP A 168 19.39 -7.29 -16.83
C TRP A 168 18.28 -6.25 -16.97
N VAL A 169 17.49 -6.00 -15.88
CA VAL A 169 16.52 -4.89 -15.83
C VAL A 169 17.23 -3.59 -15.48
N LYS A 170 18.17 -3.65 -14.53
CA LYS A 170 18.89 -2.48 -14.02
C LYS A 170 19.90 -1.91 -15.02
N ASN A 171 20.57 -2.79 -15.77
CA ASN A 171 21.63 -2.46 -16.72
C ASN A 171 21.32 -3.09 -18.10
N PRO A 172 20.25 -2.68 -18.80
CA PRO A 172 19.97 -3.16 -20.15
C PRO A 172 20.95 -2.54 -21.17
N ASP A 173 21.11 -3.18 -22.33
CA ASP A 173 21.90 -2.62 -23.42
C ASP A 173 21.25 -1.34 -23.98
N SER A 174 19.92 -1.32 -24.02
CA SER A 174 19.12 -0.12 -24.25
C SER A 174 17.73 -0.25 -23.58
N ALA A 175 17.08 0.88 -23.32
CA ALA A 175 15.76 0.95 -22.74
C ALA A 175 14.92 2.01 -23.46
N VAL A 176 13.69 1.66 -23.82
CA VAL A 176 12.69 2.57 -24.39
C VAL A 176 11.45 2.56 -23.48
N LEU A 177 11.20 3.71 -22.85
CA LEU A 177 10.07 3.89 -21.98
C LEU A 177 8.89 4.46 -22.78
N ASP A 178 7.82 3.69 -22.89
CA ASP A 178 6.56 4.08 -23.52
C ASP A 178 5.49 4.24 -22.44
N VAL A 179 5.38 5.46 -21.91
CA VAL A 179 4.43 5.77 -20.84
C VAL A 179 2.98 5.80 -21.34
N GLU A 180 2.75 6.13 -22.61
CA GLU A 180 1.41 6.20 -23.19
C GLU A 180 0.76 4.81 -23.28
N ASN A 181 1.55 3.80 -23.63
CA ASN A 181 1.12 2.41 -23.70
C ASN A 181 1.43 1.61 -22.43
N TYR A 182 2.05 2.24 -21.42
CA TYR A 182 2.43 1.61 -20.15
C TYR A 182 3.41 0.43 -20.30
N HIS A 183 4.44 0.62 -21.11
CA HIS A 183 5.50 -0.38 -21.34
C HIS A 183 6.91 0.18 -21.15
N LEU A 184 7.82 -0.68 -20.72
CA LEU A 184 9.27 -0.48 -20.75
C LEU A 184 9.88 -1.61 -21.59
N ASN A 185 10.40 -1.26 -22.75
CA ASN A 185 11.08 -2.20 -23.64
C ASN A 185 12.59 -2.16 -23.36
N LEU A 186 13.17 -3.31 -23.04
CA LEU A 186 14.58 -3.50 -22.73
C LEU A 186 15.22 -4.39 -23.77
N MET A 187 16.45 -4.04 -24.20
CA MET A 187 17.27 -4.90 -25.06
C MET A 187 18.34 -5.59 -24.22
N ARG A 188 18.56 -6.88 -24.50
CA ARG A 188 19.66 -7.68 -23.99
C ARG A 188 20.24 -8.54 -25.12
N GLY A 189 21.36 -8.11 -25.68
CA GLY A 189 21.85 -8.68 -26.92
C GLY A 189 20.84 -8.48 -28.06
N THR A 190 20.36 -9.57 -28.61
CA THR A 190 19.32 -9.56 -29.66
C THR A 190 17.91 -9.80 -29.12
N THR A 191 17.75 -9.95 -27.80
CA THR A 191 16.46 -10.25 -27.17
C THR A 191 15.80 -8.96 -26.69
N GLU A 192 14.59 -8.72 -27.16
CA GLU A 192 13.70 -7.68 -26.64
C GLU A 192 12.85 -8.25 -25.50
N ILE A 193 12.77 -7.52 -24.40
CA ILE A 193 12.00 -7.86 -23.21
C ILE A 193 11.08 -6.69 -22.91
N GLU A 194 9.79 -6.96 -22.89
CA GLU A 194 8.76 -5.99 -22.51
C GLU A 194 8.35 -6.16 -21.05
N LEU A 195 8.36 -5.06 -20.30
CA LEU A 195 7.82 -4.98 -18.94
C LEU A 195 6.63 -4.03 -18.89
N ASN A 196 5.59 -4.44 -18.21
CA ASN A 196 4.38 -3.66 -18.03
C ASN A 196 4.53 -2.65 -16.88
N LEU A 197 4.09 -1.41 -17.09
CA LEU A 197 4.07 -0.35 -16.09
C LEU A 197 2.72 -0.29 -15.38
N PHE A 198 2.74 -0.36 -14.06
CA PHE A 198 1.53 -0.17 -13.25
C PHE A 198 1.77 0.77 -12.08
N ALA A 199 0.78 1.60 -11.81
CA ALA A 199 0.75 2.43 -10.61
C ALA A 199 0.27 1.60 -9.42
N PHE A 200 1.02 1.63 -8.33
CA PHE A 200 0.64 0.99 -7.07
C PHE A 200 -0.50 1.76 -6.38
N SER A 201 -1.47 1.05 -5.85
CA SER A 201 -2.66 1.64 -5.22
C SER A 201 -2.45 2.01 -3.74
N GLY A 202 -1.43 1.48 -3.07
CA GLY A 202 -1.31 1.55 -1.61
C GLY A 202 -2.14 0.48 -0.88
N ILE A 203 -2.73 -0.45 -1.63
CA ILE A 203 -3.48 -1.61 -1.11
C ILE A 203 -2.77 -2.87 -1.57
N HIS A 204 -2.45 -3.75 -0.65
CA HIS A 204 -1.78 -5.00 -0.97
C HIS A 204 -2.07 -6.09 0.07
N SER A 205 -1.94 -7.34 -0.34
CA SER A 205 -2.05 -8.52 0.51
C SER A 205 -0.66 -9.09 0.76
N PHE A 206 -0.32 -9.36 2.01
CA PHE A 206 1.01 -9.74 2.47
C PHE A 206 0.95 -11.05 3.26
N SER A 207 1.68 -12.07 2.83
CA SER A 207 1.79 -13.31 3.59
C SER A 207 2.71 -13.16 4.82
N PRO A 208 2.28 -13.59 6.01
CA PRO A 208 3.13 -13.59 7.20
C PRO A 208 4.45 -14.35 7.03
N ARG A 209 4.53 -15.27 6.06
CA ARG A 209 5.79 -15.96 5.69
C ARG A 209 6.94 -15.02 5.33
N LEU A 210 6.64 -13.78 4.96
CA LEU A 210 7.64 -12.77 4.60
C LEU A 210 8.25 -12.07 5.83
N PHE A 211 7.61 -12.09 7.01
CA PHE A 211 8.14 -11.39 8.19
C PHE A 211 9.57 -11.78 8.56
N PRO A 212 10.00 -13.05 8.53
CA PRO A 212 11.38 -13.41 8.81
C PRO A 212 12.40 -12.75 7.88
N LEU A 213 12.04 -12.48 6.62
CA LEU A 213 12.91 -11.79 5.68
C LEU A 213 13.10 -10.32 6.04
N MET A 214 12.11 -9.68 6.67
CA MET A 214 12.18 -8.28 7.10
C MET A 214 13.22 -8.07 8.21
N ASN A 215 13.62 -9.10 8.96
CA ASN A 215 14.66 -9.00 10.00
C ASN A 215 16.05 -8.59 9.45
N ARG A 216 16.27 -8.72 8.13
CA ARG A 216 17.49 -8.30 7.46
C ARG A 216 17.49 -6.83 7.04
N PHE A 217 16.34 -6.15 7.19
CA PHE A 217 16.18 -4.75 6.86
C PHE A 217 16.38 -3.89 8.10
N PRO A 218 16.80 -2.62 7.96
CA PRO A 218 16.86 -1.67 9.07
C PRO A 218 15.49 -1.52 9.74
N ASP A 219 15.38 -0.78 10.81
CA ASP A 219 14.07 -0.57 11.45
C ASP A 219 13.19 0.40 10.67
N ARG A 220 13.80 1.32 9.93
CA ARG A 220 13.10 2.30 9.09
C ARG A 220 13.36 2.04 7.61
N PHE A 221 12.32 1.70 6.85
CA PHE A 221 12.37 1.54 5.39
C PHE A 221 10.96 1.54 4.77
N PRO A 222 10.81 1.97 3.49
CA PRO A 222 9.54 1.83 2.75
C PRO A 222 9.30 0.38 2.31
N ILE A 223 8.05 -0.06 2.31
CA ILE A 223 7.69 -1.43 1.93
C ILE A 223 8.08 -1.77 0.49
N ILE A 224 8.07 -0.79 -0.41
CA ILE A 224 8.49 -0.99 -1.79
C ILE A 224 9.95 -1.42 -1.89
N ASP A 225 10.83 -0.91 -1.03
CA ASP A 225 12.23 -1.32 -0.99
C ASP A 225 12.38 -2.80 -0.60
N PHE A 226 11.55 -3.25 0.35
CA PHE A 226 11.49 -4.67 0.70
C PHE A 226 11.06 -5.52 -0.49
N TYR A 227 9.99 -5.14 -1.17
CA TYR A 227 9.51 -5.88 -2.33
C TYR A 227 10.56 -5.92 -3.46
N LEU A 228 11.17 -4.79 -3.80
CA LEU A 228 12.19 -4.72 -4.83
C LEU A 228 13.43 -5.56 -4.50
N GLN A 229 13.87 -5.55 -3.24
CA GLN A 229 15.05 -6.33 -2.84
C GLN A 229 14.79 -7.83 -2.72
N THR A 230 13.53 -8.24 -2.59
CA THR A 230 13.17 -9.65 -2.37
C THR A 230 12.47 -10.33 -3.53
N CYS A 231 11.91 -9.59 -4.50
CA CYS A 231 11.08 -10.17 -5.58
C CYS A 231 11.81 -11.22 -6.45
N HIS A 232 13.14 -11.23 -6.49
CA HIS A 232 13.92 -12.25 -7.20
C HIS A 232 13.87 -13.63 -6.51
N ARG A 233 13.50 -13.71 -5.24
CA ARG A 233 13.44 -14.94 -4.43
C ARG A 233 12.11 -15.16 -3.72
N THR A 234 11.14 -14.29 -3.96
CA THR A 234 9.78 -14.35 -3.42
C THR A 234 8.77 -14.26 -4.56
N ARG A 235 7.54 -14.68 -4.31
CA ARG A 235 6.45 -14.66 -5.27
C ARG A 235 5.58 -13.43 -5.03
N ILE A 236 5.98 -12.29 -5.60
CA ILE A 236 5.27 -11.02 -5.50
C ILE A 236 4.64 -10.71 -6.85
N TYR A 237 3.32 -10.58 -6.86
CA TYR A 237 2.53 -10.38 -8.08
C TYR A 237 1.72 -9.09 -8.05
N GLY A 238 1.45 -8.56 -9.23
CA GLY A 238 0.48 -7.49 -9.44
C GLY A 238 -0.90 -8.05 -9.70
N CYS A 239 -1.92 -7.49 -9.05
CA CYS A 239 -3.31 -7.73 -9.37
C CYS A 239 -3.87 -6.47 -10.03
N GLN A 240 -4.10 -6.53 -11.35
CA GLN A 240 -4.64 -5.41 -12.10
C GLN A 240 -6.15 -5.33 -11.90
N LYS A 241 -6.64 -4.11 -11.64
CA LYS A 241 -8.06 -3.78 -11.64
C LYS A 241 -8.31 -2.62 -12.60
N ASP A 242 -8.93 -2.90 -13.74
CA ASP A 242 -9.10 -1.93 -14.83
C ASP A 242 -10.07 -0.80 -14.48
N ASP A 243 -11.14 -1.11 -13.73
CA ASP A 243 -12.14 -0.17 -13.26
C ASP A 243 -11.81 0.38 -11.87
N LEU A 244 -10.54 0.31 -11.43
CA LEU A 244 -10.12 0.84 -10.14
C LEU A 244 -10.33 2.35 -10.09
N ARG A 245 -11.23 2.76 -9.23
CA ARG A 245 -11.36 4.15 -8.80
C ARG A 245 -10.62 4.31 -7.49
N LEU A 246 -9.67 5.22 -7.48
CA LEU A 246 -8.84 5.45 -6.32
C LEU A 246 -8.59 6.95 -6.16
N LEU A 247 -8.74 7.43 -4.93
CA LEU A 247 -8.45 8.81 -4.56
C LEU A 247 -7.55 8.83 -3.32
N ASP A 248 -6.35 9.42 -3.47
CA ASP A 248 -5.46 9.77 -2.35
C ASP A 248 -5.95 11.09 -1.71
N VAL A 249 -6.46 11.01 -0.50
CA VAL A 249 -6.87 12.16 0.31
C VAL A 249 -5.64 12.74 1.03
N GLY A 250 -4.65 13.11 0.24
CA GLY A 250 -3.36 13.59 0.75
C GLY A 250 -3.14 15.09 0.64
N LYS A 251 -4.07 15.85 0.03
CA LYS A 251 -3.98 17.30 -0.19
C LYS A 251 -5.32 17.97 0.13
N LEU A 252 -5.29 19.28 0.46
CA LEU A 252 -6.52 20.02 0.74
C LEU A 252 -7.52 19.97 -0.43
N ASP A 253 -7.04 20.16 -1.66
CA ASP A 253 -7.88 20.14 -2.86
C ASP A 253 -8.55 18.76 -3.07
N SER A 254 -7.97 17.69 -2.51
CA SER A 254 -8.55 16.35 -2.61
C SER A 254 -9.74 16.12 -1.68
N LEU A 255 -9.97 16.95 -0.66
CA LEU A 255 -11.08 16.80 0.28
C LEU A 255 -12.44 17.06 -0.38
N GLU A 256 -12.57 18.13 -1.19
CA GLU A 256 -13.80 18.41 -1.93
C GLU A 256 -14.09 17.33 -2.99
N VAL A 257 -13.03 16.84 -3.65
CA VAL A 257 -13.13 15.75 -4.61
C VAL A 257 -13.54 14.45 -3.91
N ALA A 258 -13.05 14.24 -2.67
CA ALA A 258 -13.34 13.05 -1.88
C ALA A 258 -14.83 12.95 -1.52
N GLU A 259 -15.50 14.05 -1.19
CA GLU A 259 -16.95 14.04 -0.93
C GLU A 259 -17.76 13.63 -2.17
N LYS A 260 -17.38 14.15 -3.34
CA LYS A 260 -18.00 13.74 -4.62
C LYS A 260 -17.69 12.27 -4.94
N PHE A 261 -16.44 11.84 -4.71
CA PHE A 261 -16.04 10.45 -4.93
C PHE A 261 -16.91 9.47 -4.16
N LEU A 262 -17.24 9.78 -2.90
CA LEU A 262 -18.10 8.93 -2.06
C LEU A 262 -19.53 8.80 -2.60
N THR A 263 -20.06 9.85 -3.22
CA THR A 263 -21.43 9.83 -3.78
C THR A 263 -21.56 8.89 -4.98
N PHE A 264 -20.47 8.63 -5.71
CA PHE A 264 -20.48 7.79 -6.93
C PHE A 264 -19.87 6.39 -6.73
N THR A 265 -19.37 6.07 -5.55
CA THR A 265 -18.54 4.87 -5.35
C THR A 265 -19.08 3.91 -4.29
N ILE A 266 -20.05 4.37 -3.49
CA ILE A 266 -20.65 3.60 -2.38
C ILE A 266 -22.14 3.39 -2.61
#